data_da260194e1f50063ad68673ce71a207e
#
_entry.id   da260194e1f50063ad68673ce71a207e
#
_cell.length_a   1.000
_cell.length_b   1.000
_cell.length_c   1.000
_cell.angle_alpha   90.00
_cell.angle_beta   90.00
_cell.angle_gamma   90.00
#
_symmetry.space_group_name_H-M   'P 1'
#
loop_
_entity.id
_entity.type
_entity.pdbx_description
1 polymer ?
#
loop_
_entity_poly.entity_id
_entity_poly.type
_entity_poly.pdbx_seq_one_letter_code
_entity_poly.pdbx_strand_id
1 'polypeptide(L)'
;MPRKRKNGLSEEKRNIIRQLVEMYDIKTAADIQEALKDLLGGTIQLMLETELSTQMQEQEEADPEYRDSRNGYKPKSLKSSMGEIPISVPQDRNSDFEPQIVPKYKRDISEIEGKVISMYARGMSVRQISDQVRDIYGFDVSEGMVTAITNKLLPEIEAWQKRPLAAVYPIVFMDAIVFNVRDNNVIRKTAAYVILGINEDGHKEVLSITIGENERAKFWLAVLNELKNRGVRDVFVLCADGLTGVKEAIAAAFPMTEYQRCIVHVVRNTLKYVADKDKKAFANDLKTIYHAPDEQSGHARMEAVAKAWNQKYPGCMNRWAENWDVISPMFKFSETARKVLYTTNAIESLNSGYRRLNRSRSVFPNDMSLLKALYLATYELTKKWTMPVRNWGAVYAELAIMYPGRLSGT
;
A
#
# COMPACT_ATOMS: atom_id res chain seq x y z
N MET A 1 -23.53 16.57 36.83
CA MET A 1 -24.15 15.23 36.91
C MET A 1 -23.38 14.27 36.02
N PRO A 2 -22.82 13.17 36.56
CA PRO A 2 -22.07 12.22 35.73
C PRO A 2 -23.01 11.43 34.83
N ARG A 3 -22.68 11.35 33.51
CA ARG A 3 -23.41 10.54 32.52
C ARG A 3 -23.34 9.06 32.89
N LYS A 4 -24.49 8.43 33.21
CA LYS A 4 -24.61 6.97 33.36
C LYS A 4 -24.19 6.29 32.06
N ARG A 5 -23.12 5.49 32.07
CA ARG A 5 -22.76 4.56 31.00
C ARG A 5 -23.90 3.53 30.86
N LYS A 6 -24.64 3.58 29.74
CA LYS A 6 -25.55 2.51 29.31
C LYS A 6 -24.72 1.36 28.71
N ASN A 7 -24.15 0.51 29.52
CA ASN A 7 -23.62 -0.79 29.12
C ASN A 7 -23.88 -1.76 30.28
N GLY A 8 -25.15 -2.02 30.54
CA GLY A 8 -25.57 -3.10 31.42
C GLY A 8 -25.97 -4.32 30.60
N LEU A 9 -25.20 -5.42 30.72
CA LEU A 9 -25.67 -6.74 30.29
C LEU A 9 -27.03 -7.03 30.89
N SER A 10 -27.97 -7.65 30.12
CA SER A 10 -29.26 -8.09 30.67
C SER A 10 -29.00 -9.09 31.80
N GLU A 11 -29.96 -9.21 32.69
CA GLU A 11 -29.86 -10.07 33.86
C GLU A 11 -29.68 -11.55 33.46
N GLU A 12 -30.33 -11.98 32.41
CA GLU A 12 -30.16 -13.29 31.80
C GLU A 12 -28.74 -13.53 31.33
N LYS A 13 -28.15 -12.58 30.59
CA LYS A 13 -26.75 -12.68 30.13
C LYS A 13 -25.78 -12.73 31.31
N ARG A 14 -26.02 -11.97 32.39
CA ARG A 14 -25.20 -12.02 33.60
C ARG A 14 -25.25 -13.37 34.27
N ASN A 15 -26.40 -14.01 34.31
CA ASN A 15 -26.54 -15.33 34.90
C ASN A 15 -25.83 -16.38 34.07
N ILE A 16 -25.94 -16.34 32.74
CA ILE A 16 -25.19 -17.24 31.87
C ILE A 16 -23.68 -17.06 32.06
N ILE A 17 -23.18 -15.80 32.08
CA ILE A 17 -21.74 -15.54 32.27
C ILE A 17 -21.30 -16.07 33.66
N ARG A 18 -22.11 -15.91 34.73
CA ARG A 18 -21.76 -16.42 36.04
C ARG A 18 -21.64 -17.95 36.05
N GLN A 19 -22.61 -18.63 35.43
CA GLN A 19 -22.59 -20.09 35.27
C GLN A 19 -21.35 -20.56 34.49
N LEU A 20 -20.96 -19.85 33.42
CA LEU A 20 -19.75 -20.16 32.67
C LEU A 20 -18.48 -19.98 33.50
N VAL A 21 -18.37 -18.90 34.27
CA VAL A 21 -17.22 -18.65 35.15
C VAL A 21 -17.08 -19.78 36.20
N GLU A 22 -18.20 -20.22 36.74
CA GLU A 22 -18.24 -21.33 37.71
C GLU A 22 -17.93 -22.68 37.06
N MET A 23 -18.52 -22.95 35.88
CA MET A 23 -18.35 -24.24 35.17
C MET A 23 -16.92 -24.50 34.72
N TYR A 24 -16.23 -23.45 34.25
CA TYR A 24 -14.86 -23.56 33.76
C TYR A 24 -13.80 -23.10 34.76
N ASP A 25 -14.15 -22.80 36.00
CA ASP A 25 -13.25 -22.30 37.06
C ASP A 25 -12.31 -21.17 36.58
N ILE A 26 -12.92 -20.17 35.84
CA ILE A 26 -12.19 -19.12 35.13
C ILE A 26 -11.52 -18.17 36.14
N LYS A 27 -10.18 -18.16 36.13
CA LYS A 27 -9.32 -17.31 36.97
C LYS A 27 -8.40 -16.41 36.16
N THR A 28 -8.06 -16.80 34.96
CA THR A 28 -7.09 -16.10 34.10
C THR A 28 -7.67 -15.78 32.71
N ALA A 29 -6.99 -14.92 31.94
CA ALA A 29 -7.35 -14.66 30.56
C ALA A 29 -7.19 -15.90 29.66
N ALA A 30 -6.27 -16.81 30.02
CA ALA A 30 -6.10 -18.09 29.30
C ALA A 30 -7.30 -19.00 29.51
N ASP A 31 -7.83 -19.09 30.75
CA ASP A 31 -9.04 -19.89 31.06
C ASP A 31 -10.24 -19.38 30.28
N ILE A 32 -10.38 -18.04 30.14
CA ILE A 32 -11.45 -17.43 29.29
C ILE A 32 -11.31 -17.91 27.85
N GLN A 33 -10.10 -17.94 27.32
CA GLN A 33 -9.85 -18.34 25.95
C GLN A 33 -10.16 -19.81 25.73
N GLU A 34 -9.81 -20.66 26.67
CA GLU A 34 -10.10 -22.10 26.62
C GLU A 34 -11.60 -22.39 26.73
N ALA A 35 -12.30 -21.74 27.67
CA ALA A 35 -13.75 -21.83 27.80
C ALA A 35 -14.49 -21.37 26.52
N LEU A 36 -14.06 -20.25 25.92
CA LEU A 36 -14.64 -19.78 24.67
C LEU A 36 -14.37 -20.72 23.49
N LYS A 37 -13.19 -21.34 23.46
CA LYS A 37 -12.82 -22.34 22.45
C LYS A 37 -13.70 -23.58 22.54
N ASP A 38 -13.92 -24.10 23.72
CA ASP A 38 -14.76 -25.28 23.97
C ASP A 38 -16.23 -24.99 23.64
N LEU A 39 -16.74 -23.83 24.08
CA LEU A 39 -18.09 -23.37 23.76
C LEU A 39 -18.32 -23.22 22.26
N LEU A 40 -17.32 -22.66 21.54
CA LEU A 40 -17.40 -22.50 20.10
C LEU A 40 -17.43 -23.87 19.40
N GLY A 41 -16.58 -24.82 19.85
CA GLY A 41 -16.57 -26.19 19.35
C GLY A 41 -17.90 -26.90 19.57
N GLY A 42 -18.42 -26.84 20.79
CA GLY A 42 -19.74 -27.41 21.13
C GLY A 42 -20.91 -26.79 20.34
N THR A 43 -20.87 -25.47 20.15
CA THR A 43 -21.90 -24.77 19.35
C THR A 43 -21.87 -25.22 17.88
N ILE A 44 -20.66 -25.28 17.27
CA ILE A 44 -20.50 -25.76 15.89
C ILE A 44 -20.95 -27.22 15.76
N GLN A 45 -20.64 -28.07 16.74
CA GLN A 45 -21.06 -29.46 16.75
C GLN A 45 -22.60 -29.59 16.77
N LEU A 46 -23.26 -28.83 17.65
CA LEU A 46 -24.72 -28.83 17.75
C LEU A 46 -25.39 -28.33 16.46
N MET A 47 -24.82 -27.28 15.86
CA MET A 47 -25.31 -26.73 14.59
C MET A 47 -25.18 -27.73 13.44
N LEU A 48 -24.06 -28.45 13.33
CA LEU A 48 -23.84 -29.49 12.32
C LEU A 48 -24.83 -30.65 12.47
N GLU A 49 -25.14 -31.05 13.71
CA GLU A 49 -26.15 -32.09 13.99
C GLU A 49 -27.57 -31.63 13.63
N THR A 50 -27.87 -30.37 13.88
CA THR A 50 -29.13 -29.74 13.49
C THR A 50 -29.27 -29.66 11.97
N GLU A 51 -28.22 -29.23 11.26
CA GLU A 51 -28.21 -29.18 9.79
C GLU A 51 -28.48 -30.56 9.18
N LEU A 52 -27.78 -31.61 9.65
CA LEU A 52 -28.02 -32.97 9.16
C LEU A 52 -29.45 -33.42 9.43
N SER A 53 -29.95 -33.18 10.63
CA SER A 53 -31.31 -33.58 10.99
C SER A 53 -32.36 -32.88 10.14
N THR A 54 -32.19 -31.57 9.90
CA THR A 54 -33.09 -30.77 9.05
C THR A 54 -33.04 -31.25 7.59
N GLN A 55 -31.88 -31.51 7.06
CA GLN A 55 -31.72 -32.01 5.69
C GLN A 55 -32.38 -33.39 5.51
N MET A 56 -32.17 -34.29 6.46
CA MET A 56 -32.80 -35.62 6.41
C MET A 56 -34.33 -35.53 6.47
N GLN A 57 -34.86 -34.63 7.30
CA GLN A 57 -36.32 -34.41 7.38
C GLN A 57 -36.88 -33.80 6.09
N GLU A 58 -36.22 -32.80 5.52
CA GLU A 58 -36.63 -32.19 4.25
C GLU A 58 -36.61 -33.19 3.08
N GLN A 59 -35.61 -34.11 3.06
CA GLN A 59 -35.55 -35.15 2.04
C GLN A 59 -36.64 -36.21 2.20
N GLU A 60 -36.94 -36.62 3.44
CA GLU A 60 -38.03 -37.54 3.74
C GLU A 60 -39.43 -36.96 3.41
N GLU A 61 -39.60 -35.64 3.64
CA GLU A 61 -40.82 -34.91 3.26
C GLU A 61 -40.98 -34.75 1.73
N ALA A 62 -39.84 -34.57 1.02
CA ALA A 62 -39.82 -34.39 -0.44
C ALA A 62 -40.02 -35.73 -1.21
N ASP A 63 -39.49 -36.82 -0.67
CA ASP A 63 -39.61 -38.17 -1.25
C ASP A 63 -39.85 -39.21 -0.16
N PRO A 64 -41.12 -39.66 0.05
CA PRO A 64 -41.45 -40.66 1.07
C PRO A 64 -40.79 -42.02 0.88
N GLU A 65 -40.25 -42.34 -0.30
CA GLU A 65 -39.48 -43.55 -0.56
C GLU A 65 -37.99 -43.38 -0.26
N TYR A 66 -37.50 -42.15 -0.13
CA TYR A 66 -36.12 -41.86 0.22
C TYR A 66 -35.77 -42.45 1.59
N ARG A 67 -34.70 -43.21 1.65
CA ARG A 67 -34.18 -43.80 2.90
C ARG A 67 -32.72 -43.41 3.09
N ASP A 68 -32.46 -42.65 4.11
CA ASP A 68 -31.14 -42.38 4.59
C ASP A 68 -31.05 -42.59 6.11
N SER A 69 -29.86 -42.66 6.62
CA SER A 69 -29.61 -42.83 8.04
C SER A 69 -28.27 -42.24 8.44
N ARG A 70 -28.15 -41.87 9.71
CA ARG A 70 -26.89 -41.40 10.25
C ARG A 70 -25.80 -42.46 10.15
N ASN A 71 -24.60 -42.12 9.72
CA ASN A 71 -23.47 -43.02 9.51
C ASN A 71 -22.22 -42.57 10.29
N GLY A 72 -22.41 -42.23 11.57
CA GLY A 72 -21.32 -41.86 12.46
C GLY A 72 -20.76 -40.45 12.22
N TYR A 73 -19.50 -40.26 12.61
CA TYR A 73 -18.84 -38.93 12.59
C TYR A 73 -17.46 -39.03 11.97
N LYS A 74 -17.06 -38.00 11.28
CA LYS A 74 -15.70 -37.81 10.74
C LYS A 74 -14.96 -36.73 11.51
N PRO A 75 -13.80 -37.05 12.17
CA PRO A 75 -13.06 -36.06 12.91
C PRO A 75 -12.48 -34.99 11.95
N LYS A 76 -12.56 -33.73 12.36
CA LYS A 76 -12.04 -32.58 11.64
C LYS A 76 -11.51 -31.58 12.66
N SER A 77 -10.36 -30.95 12.39
CA SER A 77 -9.85 -29.83 13.16
C SER A 77 -10.10 -28.53 12.43
N LEU A 78 -10.70 -27.54 13.11
CA LEU A 78 -10.93 -26.21 12.61
C LEU A 78 -9.91 -25.26 13.21
N LYS A 79 -9.31 -24.42 12.37
CA LYS A 79 -8.45 -23.31 12.81
C LYS A 79 -9.31 -22.11 13.14
N SER A 80 -9.15 -21.56 14.34
CA SER A 80 -9.86 -20.37 14.80
C SER A 80 -8.91 -19.32 15.35
N SER A 81 -9.42 -18.12 15.63
CA SER A 81 -8.66 -17.08 16.35
C SER A 81 -8.29 -17.46 17.79
N MET A 82 -8.87 -18.53 18.31
CA MET A 82 -8.62 -19.06 19.67
C MET A 82 -7.83 -20.38 19.66
N GLY A 83 -7.24 -20.74 18.51
CA GLY A 83 -6.50 -22.00 18.32
C GLY A 83 -7.28 -23.04 17.52
N GLU A 84 -6.75 -24.28 17.49
CA GLU A 84 -7.40 -25.40 16.83
C GLU A 84 -8.57 -25.94 17.66
N ILE A 85 -9.71 -26.12 17.00
CA ILE A 85 -10.95 -26.66 17.59
C ILE A 85 -11.22 -28.02 16.95
N PRO A 86 -11.11 -29.13 17.71
CA PRO A 86 -11.52 -30.42 17.21
C PRO A 86 -13.04 -30.49 17.15
N ILE A 87 -13.59 -30.95 16.02
CA ILE A 87 -15.01 -31.21 15.82
C ILE A 87 -15.23 -32.60 15.21
N SER A 88 -16.43 -33.09 15.33
CA SER A 88 -16.87 -34.36 14.74
C SER A 88 -18.00 -34.09 13.75
N VAL A 89 -17.68 -34.04 12.45
CA VAL A 89 -18.68 -33.78 11.42
C VAL A 89 -19.56 -35.01 11.24
N PRO A 90 -20.89 -34.91 11.48
CA PRO A 90 -21.79 -36.00 11.29
C PRO A 90 -21.86 -36.43 9.83
N GLN A 91 -22.12 -37.69 9.57
CA GLN A 91 -22.22 -38.26 8.23
C GLN A 91 -23.57 -38.95 8.07
N ASP A 92 -24.09 -38.91 6.87
CA ASP A 92 -25.20 -39.71 6.40
C ASP A 92 -24.68 -40.95 5.65
N ARG A 93 -25.53 -41.93 5.46
CA ARG A 93 -25.15 -43.18 4.77
C ARG A 93 -25.00 -43.01 3.26
N ASN A 94 -25.79 -42.12 2.69
CA ASN A 94 -25.77 -41.83 1.24
C ASN A 94 -24.64 -40.86 0.87
N SER A 95 -24.00 -40.22 1.86
CA SER A 95 -22.94 -39.18 1.65
C SER A 95 -23.43 -37.90 0.94
N ASP A 96 -24.70 -37.61 1.03
CA ASP A 96 -25.34 -36.44 0.41
C ASP A 96 -25.26 -35.19 1.30
N PHE A 97 -24.91 -35.38 2.58
CA PHE A 97 -24.78 -34.26 3.51
C PHE A 97 -23.60 -33.35 3.19
N GLU A 98 -23.92 -32.11 2.88
CA GLU A 98 -22.95 -31.03 2.69
C GLU A 98 -23.16 -29.90 3.69
N PRO A 99 -22.44 -29.92 4.83
CA PRO A 99 -22.61 -28.89 5.86
C PRO A 99 -22.25 -27.51 5.34
N GLN A 100 -23.16 -26.55 5.53
CA GLN A 100 -22.99 -25.15 5.13
C GLN A 100 -22.15 -24.37 6.17
N ILE A 101 -22.34 -24.66 7.46
CA ILE A 101 -21.63 -24.01 8.57
C ILE A 101 -20.13 -24.29 8.50
N VAL A 102 -19.75 -25.54 8.15
CA VAL A 102 -18.36 -25.96 7.98
C VAL A 102 -18.21 -26.73 6.67
N PRO A 103 -18.13 -26.05 5.51
CA PRO A 103 -18.03 -26.71 4.21
C PRO A 103 -16.92 -27.76 4.16
N LYS A 104 -17.11 -28.81 3.33
CA LYS A 104 -16.27 -30.04 3.28
C LYS A 104 -14.76 -29.79 3.30
N TYR A 105 -14.28 -28.74 2.63
CA TYR A 105 -12.83 -28.44 2.52
C TYR A 105 -12.38 -27.20 3.30
N LYS A 106 -13.29 -26.51 3.96
CA LYS A 106 -12.94 -25.33 4.78
C LYS A 106 -12.52 -25.79 6.18
N ARG A 107 -11.29 -25.41 6.56
CA ARG A 107 -10.72 -25.73 7.89
C ARG A 107 -10.38 -24.50 8.70
N ASP A 108 -10.50 -23.33 8.10
CA ASP A 108 -10.15 -22.06 8.73
C ASP A 108 -11.41 -21.22 8.88
N ILE A 109 -11.82 -20.98 10.11
CA ILE A 109 -12.95 -20.12 10.49
C ILE A 109 -12.49 -18.79 11.10
N SER A 110 -11.14 -18.60 11.23
CA SER A 110 -10.55 -17.32 11.59
C SER A 110 -10.36 -16.49 10.32
N GLU A 111 -10.58 -15.23 10.32
CA GLU A 111 -10.27 -14.33 9.19
C GLU A 111 -8.73 -14.15 9.03
N ILE A 112 -8.00 -15.28 9.05
CA ILE A 112 -6.52 -15.27 9.06
C ILE A 112 -5.94 -14.69 7.78
N GLU A 113 -6.65 -14.85 6.65
CA GLU A 113 -6.19 -14.30 5.35
C GLU A 113 -5.99 -12.79 5.42
N GLY A 114 -6.98 -12.07 5.96
CA GLY A 114 -6.88 -10.62 6.14
C GLY A 114 -5.74 -10.21 7.08
N LYS A 115 -5.48 -11.01 8.13
CA LYS A 115 -4.36 -10.76 9.05
C LYS A 115 -3.01 -11.02 8.38
N VAL A 116 -2.88 -12.10 7.62
CA VAL A 116 -1.69 -12.42 6.82
C VAL A 116 -1.39 -11.30 5.82
N ILE A 117 -2.40 -10.85 5.07
CA ILE A 117 -2.27 -9.74 4.12
C ILE A 117 -1.83 -8.45 4.82
N SER A 118 -2.42 -8.13 5.98
CA SER A 118 -2.05 -6.94 6.78
C SER A 118 -0.61 -7.00 7.29
N MET A 119 -0.14 -8.16 7.76
CA MET A 119 1.24 -8.36 8.18
C MET A 119 2.21 -8.25 7.00
N TYR A 120 1.86 -8.82 5.85
CA TYR A 120 2.66 -8.73 4.62
C TYR A 120 2.76 -7.27 4.12
N ALA A 121 1.67 -6.50 4.16
CA ALA A 121 1.63 -5.08 3.83
C ALA A 121 2.57 -4.23 4.69
N ARG A 122 2.82 -4.64 5.94
CA ARG A 122 3.75 -3.99 6.86
C ARG A 122 5.21 -4.40 6.65
N GLY A 123 5.50 -5.28 5.69
CA GLY A 123 6.84 -5.69 5.30
C GLY A 123 7.36 -6.95 6.00
N MET A 124 6.52 -7.69 6.71
CA MET A 124 6.94 -8.98 7.30
C MET A 124 7.22 -10.00 6.20
N SER A 125 8.27 -10.80 6.39
CA SER A 125 8.55 -11.96 5.53
C SER A 125 7.54 -13.09 5.76
N VAL A 126 7.40 -14.00 4.81
CA VAL A 126 6.50 -15.16 4.95
C VAL A 126 6.81 -15.98 6.20
N ARG A 127 8.08 -16.15 6.55
CA ARG A 127 8.52 -16.83 7.76
C ARG A 127 8.09 -16.08 9.02
N GLN A 128 8.34 -14.77 9.09
CA GLN A 128 7.91 -13.95 10.23
C GLN A 128 6.40 -13.98 10.41
N ILE A 129 5.63 -14.00 9.31
CA ILE A 129 4.16 -14.10 9.36
C ILE A 129 3.76 -15.48 9.91
N SER A 130 4.41 -16.55 9.45
CA SER A 130 4.18 -17.91 9.94
C SER A 130 4.44 -18.01 11.45
N ASP A 131 5.59 -17.49 11.91
CA ASP A 131 5.95 -17.46 13.33
C ASP A 131 4.95 -16.63 14.14
N GLN A 132 4.59 -15.42 13.66
CA GLN A 132 3.66 -14.52 14.34
C GLN A 132 2.24 -15.08 14.44
N VAL A 133 1.78 -15.80 13.41
CA VAL A 133 0.47 -16.48 13.44
C VAL A 133 0.46 -17.58 14.48
N ARG A 134 1.52 -18.39 14.55
CA ARG A 134 1.66 -19.41 15.56
C ARG A 134 1.66 -18.83 16.98
N ASP A 135 2.41 -17.73 17.19
CA ASP A 135 2.51 -17.09 18.51
C ASP A 135 1.17 -16.47 18.97
N ILE A 136 0.38 -15.89 18.04
CA ILE A 136 -0.88 -15.23 18.39
C ILE A 136 -2.05 -16.21 18.47
N TYR A 137 -2.12 -17.18 17.54
CA TYR A 137 -3.31 -18.01 17.35
C TYR A 137 -3.09 -19.49 17.75
N GLY A 138 -1.87 -19.88 18.12
CA GLY A 138 -1.55 -21.22 18.60
C GLY A 138 -1.65 -22.34 17.56
N PHE A 139 -1.66 -22.02 16.27
CA PHE A 139 -1.61 -23.02 15.19
C PHE A 139 -0.62 -22.64 14.09
N ASP A 140 -0.12 -23.66 13.39
CA ASP A 140 0.87 -23.47 12.35
C ASP A 140 0.23 -23.08 11.01
N VAL A 141 0.79 -22.02 10.39
CA VAL A 141 0.55 -21.64 9.00
C VAL A 141 1.87 -21.77 8.25
N SER A 142 1.94 -22.68 7.29
CA SER A 142 3.17 -22.88 6.53
C SER A 142 3.53 -21.66 5.68
N GLU A 143 4.82 -21.45 5.38
CA GLU A 143 5.29 -20.40 4.48
C GLU A 143 4.63 -20.51 3.08
N GLY A 144 4.37 -21.74 2.62
CA GLY A 144 3.64 -22.01 1.39
C GLY A 144 2.20 -21.50 1.45
N MET A 145 1.50 -21.67 2.57
CA MET A 145 0.15 -21.13 2.76
C MET A 145 0.14 -19.60 2.79
N VAL A 146 1.09 -18.97 3.48
CA VAL A 146 1.25 -17.49 3.46
C VAL A 146 1.47 -17.00 2.03
N THR A 147 2.29 -17.72 1.26
CA THR A 147 2.54 -17.41 -0.15
C THR A 147 1.28 -17.56 -0.99
N ALA A 148 0.51 -18.63 -0.81
CA ALA A 148 -0.76 -18.86 -1.52
C ALA A 148 -1.79 -17.76 -1.21
N ILE A 149 -1.93 -17.36 0.07
CA ILE A 149 -2.82 -16.27 0.48
C ILE A 149 -2.41 -14.96 -0.21
N THR A 150 -1.11 -14.61 -0.19
CA THR A 150 -0.64 -13.37 -0.82
C THR A 150 -0.71 -13.42 -2.34
N ASN A 151 -0.69 -14.60 -2.97
CA ASN A 151 -0.85 -14.75 -4.42
C ASN A 151 -2.29 -14.51 -4.88
N LYS A 152 -3.29 -14.63 -4.01
CA LYS A 152 -4.68 -14.24 -4.33
C LYS A 152 -4.82 -12.77 -4.73
N LEU A 153 -3.85 -11.93 -4.37
CA LEU A 153 -3.81 -10.51 -4.73
C LEU A 153 -3.34 -10.26 -6.17
N LEU A 154 -2.74 -11.24 -6.85
CA LEU A 154 -2.14 -11.02 -8.18
C LEU A 154 -3.15 -10.54 -9.23
N PRO A 155 -4.38 -11.09 -9.34
CA PRO A 155 -5.39 -10.58 -10.27
C PRO A 155 -5.79 -9.14 -9.96
N GLU A 156 -5.90 -8.77 -8.67
CA GLU A 156 -6.23 -7.41 -8.24
C GLU A 156 -5.11 -6.42 -8.58
N ILE A 157 -3.85 -6.82 -8.37
CA ILE A 157 -2.67 -6.03 -8.74
C ILE A 157 -2.64 -5.80 -10.25
N GLU A 158 -2.87 -6.84 -11.03
CA GLU A 158 -2.90 -6.76 -12.49
C GLU A 158 -4.04 -5.85 -12.99
N ALA A 159 -5.24 -6.00 -12.44
CA ALA A 159 -6.38 -5.14 -12.74
C ALA A 159 -6.08 -3.68 -12.36
N TRP A 160 -5.46 -3.45 -11.19
CA TRP A 160 -5.06 -2.11 -10.74
C TRP A 160 -4.01 -1.49 -11.66
N GLN A 161 -3.01 -2.25 -12.10
CA GLN A 161 -1.99 -1.77 -13.03
C GLN A 161 -2.57 -1.42 -14.42
N LYS A 162 -3.58 -2.15 -14.87
CA LYS A 162 -4.23 -1.96 -16.19
C LYS A 162 -5.44 -1.03 -16.15
N ARG A 163 -5.84 -0.54 -14.98
CA ARG A 163 -7.05 0.28 -14.87
C ARG A 163 -6.98 1.54 -15.73
N PRO A 164 -8.11 2.00 -16.29
CA PRO A 164 -8.18 3.30 -16.95
C PRO A 164 -7.74 4.43 -16.04
N LEU A 165 -7.11 5.44 -16.60
CA LEU A 165 -6.66 6.65 -15.92
C LEU A 165 -7.43 7.87 -16.44
N ALA A 166 -7.40 8.97 -15.69
CA ALA A 166 -7.95 10.24 -16.15
C ALA A 166 -7.21 10.73 -17.40
N ALA A 167 -7.91 11.49 -18.24
CA ALA A 167 -7.34 12.00 -19.48
C ALA A 167 -6.24 13.05 -19.25
N VAL A 168 -6.37 13.83 -18.17
CA VAL A 168 -5.46 14.94 -17.86
C VAL A 168 -4.95 14.79 -16.43
N TYR A 169 -3.64 14.89 -16.29
CA TYR A 169 -2.97 15.04 -14.99
C TYR A 169 -2.13 16.32 -15.03
N PRO A 170 -2.63 17.43 -14.48
CA PRO A 170 -1.89 18.69 -14.47
C PRO A 170 -0.48 18.57 -13.90
N ILE A 171 -0.30 17.76 -12.85
CA ILE A 171 1.01 17.55 -12.24
C ILE A 171 1.24 16.06 -12.04
N VAL A 172 2.40 15.58 -12.50
CA VAL A 172 2.86 14.21 -12.31
C VAL A 172 4.23 14.21 -11.61
N PHE A 173 4.41 13.30 -10.67
CA PHE A 173 5.69 13.05 -9.99
C PHE A 173 6.20 11.66 -10.33
N MET A 174 7.49 11.55 -10.61
CA MET A 174 8.18 10.28 -10.79
C MET A 174 9.34 10.18 -9.81
N ASP A 175 9.46 9.06 -9.14
CA ASP A 175 10.56 8.79 -8.22
C ASP A 175 10.96 7.31 -8.25
N ALA A 176 12.18 7.03 -7.82
CA ALA A 176 12.74 5.68 -7.77
C ALA A 176 13.19 5.32 -6.35
N ILE A 177 12.89 4.11 -5.93
CA ILE A 177 13.36 3.56 -4.66
C ILE A 177 14.05 2.23 -4.92
N VAL A 178 15.26 2.08 -4.38
CA VAL A 178 16.06 0.87 -4.57
C VAL A 178 15.78 -0.14 -3.46
N PHE A 179 15.54 -1.38 -3.86
CA PHE A 179 15.36 -2.54 -3.00
C PHE A 179 16.39 -3.61 -3.34
N ASN A 180 16.68 -4.48 -2.39
CA ASN A 180 17.45 -5.69 -2.66
C ASN A 180 16.48 -6.82 -3.01
N VAL A 181 16.66 -7.42 -4.16
CA VAL A 181 15.86 -8.54 -4.65
C VAL A 181 16.79 -9.71 -4.99
N ARG A 182 16.37 -10.92 -4.65
CA ARG A 182 17.10 -12.13 -5.02
C ARG A 182 16.66 -12.57 -6.42
N ASP A 183 17.66 -12.78 -7.26
CA ASP A 183 17.47 -13.38 -8.57
C ASP A 183 18.57 -14.42 -8.80
N ASN A 184 18.20 -15.64 -9.16
CA ASN A 184 19.12 -16.74 -9.37
C ASN A 184 20.16 -16.89 -8.23
N ASN A 185 19.72 -16.82 -6.98
CA ASN A 185 20.55 -16.86 -5.76
C ASN A 185 21.52 -15.67 -5.56
N VAL A 186 21.49 -14.66 -6.43
CA VAL A 186 22.27 -13.43 -6.29
C VAL A 186 21.35 -12.29 -5.80
N ILE A 187 21.84 -11.49 -4.87
CA ILE A 187 21.12 -10.30 -4.42
C ILE A 187 21.49 -9.13 -5.35
N ARG A 188 20.47 -8.59 -6.05
CA ARG A 188 20.61 -7.43 -6.93
C ARG A 188 19.90 -6.22 -6.34
N LYS A 189 20.43 -5.03 -6.65
CA LYS A 189 19.75 -3.76 -6.40
C LYS A 189 18.76 -3.52 -7.54
N THR A 190 17.48 -3.54 -7.23
CA THR A 190 16.39 -3.36 -8.19
C THR A 190 15.63 -2.09 -7.84
N ALA A 191 15.39 -1.22 -8.80
CA ALA A 191 14.63 0.00 -8.60
C ALA A 191 13.13 -0.27 -8.77
N ALA A 192 12.33 0.26 -7.84
CA ALA A 192 10.89 0.42 -8.01
C ALA A 192 10.61 1.87 -8.38
N TYR A 193 10.05 2.08 -9.56
CA TYR A 193 9.67 3.38 -10.10
C TYR A 193 8.20 3.62 -9.81
N VAL A 194 7.92 4.74 -9.19
CA VAL A 194 6.58 5.10 -8.75
C VAL A 194 6.16 6.38 -9.45
N ILE A 195 5.00 6.36 -10.08
CA ILE A 195 4.41 7.52 -10.73
C ILE A 195 3.15 7.90 -9.96
N LEU A 196 3.11 9.16 -9.52
CA LEU A 196 2.00 9.76 -8.82
C LEU A 196 1.47 10.93 -9.64
N GLY A 197 0.16 10.98 -9.89
CA GLY A 197 -0.51 12.10 -10.53
C GLY A 197 -1.39 12.90 -9.57
N ILE A 198 -1.60 14.16 -9.87
CA ILE A 198 -2.66 14.99 -9.33
C ILE A 198 -3.63 15.23 -10.47
N ASN A 199 -4.89 14.79 -10.32
CA ASN A 199 -5.92 14.95 -11.32
C ASN A 199 -6.50 16.39 -11.33
N GLU A 200 -7.42 16.68 -12.23
CA GLU A 200 -8.03 18.02 -12.38
C GLU A 200 -8.79 18.47 -11.12
N ASP A 201 -9.32 17.54 -10.33
CA ASP A 201 -9.98 17.81 -9.04
C ASP A 201 -8.99 18.04 -7.89
N GLY A 202 -7.70 17.90 -8.13
CA GLY A 202 -6.64 18.04 -7.13
C GLY A 202 -6.39 16.80 -6.27
N HIS A 203 -7.02 15.68 -6.59
CA HIS A 203 -6.80 14.44 -5.88
C HIS A 203 -5.53 13.74 -6.36
N LYS A 204 -4.82 13.19 -5.39
CA LYS A 204 -3.58 12.43 -5.63
C LYS A 204 -3.91 10.98 -5.94
N GLU A 205 -3.22 10.43 -6.93
CA GLU A 205 -3.37 9.04 -7.35
C GLU A 205 -2.02 8.44 -7.72
N VAL A 206 -1.75 7.19 -7.28
CA VAL A 206 -0.58 6.43 -7.75
C VAL A 206 -0.95 5.80 -9.09
N LEU A 207 -0.32 6.26 -10.16
CA LEU A 207 -0.65 5.86 -11.53
C LEU A 207 0.01 4.54 -11.91
N SER A 208 1.26 4.33 -11.49
CA SER A 208 2.03 3.13 -11.83
C SER A 208 3.08 2.81 -10.77
N ILE A 209 3.38 1.52 -10.63
CA ILE A 209 4.55 0.99 -9.93
C ILE A 209 5.21 0.00 -10.88
N THR A 210 6.42 0.33 -11.34
CA THR A 210 7.18 -0.51 -12.26
C THR A 210 8.50 -0.93 -11.60
N ILE A 211 8.82 -2.21 -11.69
CA ILE A 211 10.08 -2.75 -11.16
C ILE A 211 11.03 -2.97 -12.35
N GLY A 212 12.25 -2.50 -12.24
CA GLY A 212 13.22 -2.63 -13.33
C GLY A 212 14.65 -2.30 -12.91
N GLU A 213 15.62 -2.72 -13.74
CA GLU A 213 17.04 -2.56 -13.44
C GLU A 213 17.70 -1.42 -14.23
N ASN A 214 17.10 -0.95 -15.32
CA ASN A 214 17.74 -0.06 -16.28
C ASN A 214 17.00 1.27 -16.44
N GLU A 215 17.64 2.33 -15.95
CA GLU A 215 17.25 3.72 -16.21
C GLU A 215 17.78 4.15 -17.60
N ARG A 216 17.03 3.88 -18.66
CA ARG A 216 17.35 4.33 -20.02
C ARG A 216 16.13 5.00 -20.63
N ALA A 217 16.34 5.91 -21.58
CA ALA A 217 15.25 6.61 -22.28
C ALA A 217 14.17 5.67 -22.85
N LYS A 218 14.56 4.52 -23.39
CA LYS A 218 13.64 3.49 -23.90
C LYS A 218 12.73 2.91 -22.82
N PHE A 219 13.26 2.69 -21.62
CA PHE A 219 12.47 2.20 -20.47
C PHE A 219 11.43 3.25 -20.07
N TRP A 220 11.85 4.50 -19.91
CA TRP A 220 10.93 5.59 -19.53
C TRP A 220 9.86 5.83 -20.59
N LEU A 221 10.24 5.75 -21.86
CA LEU A 221 9.29 5.87 -22.97
C LEU A 221 8.21 4.76 -22.92
N ALA A 222 8.61 3.54 -22.62
CA ALA A 222 7.65 2.43 -22.45
C ALA A 222 6.69 2.67 -21.28
N VAL A 223 7.21 3.13 -20.13
CA VAL A 223 6.40 3.45 -18.94
C VAL A 223 5.43 4.61 -19.22
N LEU A 224 5.86 5.67 -19.88
CA LEU A 224 5.01 6.81 -20.24
C LEU A 224 3.96 6.43 -21.30
N ASN A 225 4.32 5.60 -22.28
CA ASN A 225 3.38 5.10 -23.29
C ASN A 225 2.32 4.19 -22.65
N GLU A 226 2.66 3.44 -21.59
CA GLU A 226 1.65 2.68 -20.86
C GLU A 226 0.61 3.58 -20.20
N LEU A 227 1.00 4.72 -19.63
CA LEU A 227 0.04 5.71 -19.12
C LEU A 227 -0.89 6.20 -20.25
N LYS A 228 -0.34 6.47 -21.44
CA LYS A 228 -1.16 6.86 -22.62
C LYS A 228 -2.14 5.74 -23.01
N ASN A 229 -1.71 4.50 -23.07
CA ASN A 229 -2.56 3.35 -23.40
C ASN A 229 -3.70 3.18 -22.39
N ARG A 230 -3.50 3.63 -21.14
CA ARG A 230 -4.51 3.62 -20.08
C ARG A 230 -5.39 4.88 -20.05
N GLY A 231 -5.24 5.78 -21.03
CA GLY A 231 -6.13 6.93 -21.23
C GLY A 231 -5.52 8.30 -20.97
N VAL A 232 -4.31 8.41 -20.42
CA VAL A 232 -3.67 9.71 -20.19
C VAL A 232 -3.36 10.37 -21.53
N ARG A 233 -3.96 11.52 -21.79
CA ARG A 233 -3.78 12.32 -23.02
C ARG A 233 -2.81 13.46 -22.80
N ASP A 234 -2.84 14.06 -21.60
CA ASP A 234 -2.05 15.26 -21.33
C ASP A 234 -1.51 15.29 -19.90
N VAL A 235 -0.30 15.86 -19.78
CA VAL A 235 0.41 16.15 -18.53
C VAL A 235 1.05 17.52 -18.68
N PHE A 236 0.81 18.47 -17.76
CA PHE A 236 1.37 19.83 -17.91
C PHE A 236 2.78 19.91 -17.36
N VAL A 237 2.97 19.44 -16.13
CA VAL A 237 4.28 19.44 -15.48
C VAL A 237 4.61 18.05 -14.98
N LEU A 238 5.77 17.54 -15.34
CA LEU A 238 6.29 16.28 -14.82
C LEU A 238 7.55 16.56 -13.99
N CYS A 239 7.43 16.28 -12.69
CA CYS A 239 8.51 16.41 -11.73
C CYS A 239 9.21 15.06 -11.52
N ALA A 240 10.52 14.97 -11.82
CA ALA A 240 11.29 13.74 -11.56
C ALA A 240 12.65 14.06 -10.94
N ASP A 241 13.25 13.07 -10.25
CA ASP A 241 14.68 13.13 -9.95
C ASP A 241 15.50 13.08 -11.26
N GLY A 242 16.76 13.40 -11.20
CA GLY A 242 17.63 13.40 -12.39
C GLY A 242 17.88 11.98 -12.95
N LEU A 243 16.80 11.30 -13.28
CA LEU A 243 16.81 9.97 -13.88
C LEU A 243 17.31 10.05 -15.32
N THR A 244 18.28 9.20 -15.66
CA THR A 244 18.94 9.23 -16.98
C THR A 244 17.93 8.91 -18.08
N GLY A 245 17.82 9.77 -19.09
CA GLY A 245 16.94 9.58 -20.26
C GLY A 245 15.46 9.89 -20.02
N VAL A 246 15.08 10.38 -18.83
CA VAL A 246 13.68 10.71 -18.54
C VAL A 246 13.22 11.96 -19.32
N LYS A 247 14.07 12.97 -19.48
CA LYS A 247 13.75 14.22 -20.22
C LYS A 247 13.41 13.91 -21.68
N GLU A 248 14.24 13.07 -22.33
CA GLU A 248 14.03 12.64 -23.71
C GLU A 248 12.74 11.80 -23.86
N ALA A 249 12.49 10.91 -22.91
CA ALA A 249 11.28 10.09 -22.92
C ALA A 249 10.00 10.95 -22.74
N ILE A 250 10.04 11.96 -21.87
CA ILE A 250 8.93 12.90 -21.69
C ILE A 250 8.69 13.67 -22.99
N ALA A 251 9.73 14.24 -23.61
CA ALA A 251 9.61 14.97 -24.86
C ALA A 251 9.02 14.10 -25.99
N ALA A 252 9.32 12.81 -26.02
CA ALA A 252 8.77 11.89 -27.00
C ALA A 252 7.32 11.45 -26.71
N ALA A 253 6.98 11.17 -25.44
CA ALA A 253 5.64 10.70 -25.08
C ALA A 253 4.63 11.84 -24.92
N PHE A 254 5.05 12.93 -24.27
CA PHE A 254 4.21 14.10 -23.94
C PHE A 254 4.97 15.39 -24.32
N PRO A 255 5.04 15.75 -25.60
CA PRO A 255 5.89 16.84 -26.11
C PRO A 255 5.51 18.23 -25.56
N MET A 256 4.30 18.40 -25.06
CA MET A 256 3.83 19.67 -24.46
C MET A 256 4.03 19.71 -22.95
N THR A 257 4.63 18.69 -22.33
CA THR A 257 4.86 18.62 -20.89
C THR A 257 6.13 19.36 -20.50
N GLU A 258 6.04 20.22 -19.49
CA GLU A 258 7.22 20.83 -18.90
C GLU A 258 7.91 19.83 -17.96
N TYR A 259 9.19 19.59 -18.20
CA TYR A 259 10.01 18.82 -17.30
C TYR A 259 10.56 19.68 -16.19
N GLN A 260 10.27 19.33 -14.95
CA GLN A 260 10.79 19.96 -13.75
C GLN A 260 11.65 18.99 -12.95
N ARG A 261 12.91 19.34 -12.72
CA ARG A 261 13.74 18.54 -11.82
C ARG A 261 13.28 18.70 -10.38
N CYS A 262 13.15 17.59 -9.67
CA CYS A 262 12.68 17.58 -8.28
C CYS A 262 13.64 18.37 -7.36
N ILE A 263 13.19 19.52 -6.87
CA ILE A 263 13.99 20.41 -6.00
C ILE A 263 14.41 19.70 -4.71
N VAL A 264 13.55 18.91 -4.13
CA VAL A 264 13.85 18.17 -2.90
C VAL A 264 15.03 17.21 -3.10
N HIS A 265 15.10 16.52 -4.23
CA HIS A 265 16.20 15.65 -4.57
C HIS A 265 17.48 16.44 -4.88
N VAL A 266 17.39 17.57 -5.58
CA VAL A 266 18.54 18.48 -5.83
C VAL A 266 19.12 18.94 -4.49
N VAL A 267 18.30 19.48 -3.59
CA VAL A 267 18.72 19.93 -2.26
C VAL A 267 19.34 18.76 -1.46
N ARG A 268 18.67 17.63 -1.39
CA ARG A 268 19.14 16.45 -0.64
C ARG A 268 20.47 15.92 -1.18
N ASN A 269 20.63 15.92 -2.49
CA ASN A 269 21.88 15.49 -3.12
C ASN A 269 23.03 16.47 -2.85
N THR A 270 22.75 17.78 -2.86
CA THR A 270 23.72 18.82 -2.50
C THR A 270 24.20 18.67 -1.06
N LEU A 271 23.27 18.45 -0.12
CA LEU A 271 23.59 18.29 1.30
C LEU A 271 24.42 17.03 1.63
N LYS A 272 24.51 16.06 0.73
CA LYS A 272 25.41 14.90 0.92
C LYS A 272 26.89 15.26 0.96
N TYR A 273 27.27 16.37 0.34
CA TYR A 273 28.64 16.86 0.28
C TYR A 273 28.99 17.81 1.42
N VAL A 274 28.07 18.08 2.34
CA VAL A 274 28.20 19.06 3.41
C VAL A 274 28.26 18.36 4.76
N ALA A 275 29.21 18.76 5.61
CA ALA A 275 29.33 18.23 6.95
C ALA A 275 28.09 18.52 7.81
N ASP A 276 27.73 17.59 8.70
CA ASP A 276 26.46 17.66 9.46
C ASP A 276 26.26 18.98 10.21
N LYS A 277 27.31 19.54 10.78
CA LYS A 277 27.30 20.83 11.49
C LYS A 277 26.84 22.01 10.60
N ASP A 278 27.07 21.95 9.30
CA ASP A 278 26.77 23.03 8.36
C ASP A 278 25.48 22.77 7.56
N LYS A 279 24.96 21.55 7.55
CA LYS A 279 23.80 21.18 6.75
C LYS A 279 22.59 22.09 6.95
N LYS A 280 22.32 22.49 8.20
CA LYS A 280 21.17 23.36 8.55
C LYS A 280 21.34 24.77 7.94
N ALA A 281 22.53 25.37 8.10
CA ALA A 281 22.82 26.68 7.54
C ALA A 281 22.77 26.64 6.01
N PHE A 282 23.48 25.67 5.41
CA PHE A 282 23.50 25.51 3.96
C PHE A 282 22.10 25.24 3.36
N ALA A 283 21.29 24.40 4.02
CA ALA A 283 19.91 24.18 3.59
C ALA A 283 19.04 25.44 3.63
N ASN A 284 19.24 26.32 4.61
CA ASN A 284 18.56 27.62 4.66
C ASN A 284 18.98 28.54 3.50
N ASP A 285 20.27 28.53 3.15
CA ASP A 285 20.76 29.32 2.02
C ASP A 285 20.22 28.75 0.70
N LEU A 286 20.25 27.43 0.49
CA LEU A 286 19.62 26.78 -0.67
C LEU A 286 18.13 27.15 -0.77
N LYS A 287 17.44 27.27 0.35
CA LYS A 287 16.02 27.64 0.37
C LYS A 287 15.78 29.03 -0.23
N THR A 288 16.71 29.94 -0.06
CA THR A 288 16.60 31.28 -0.65
C THR A 288 16.53 31.25 -2.19
N ILE A 289 17.18 30.26 -2.83
CA ILE A 289 17.21 30.08 -4.27
C ILE A 289 15.80 29.78 -4.80
N TYR A 290 15.21 28.65 -4.38
CA TYR A 290 13.94 28.20 -4.92
C TYR A 290 12.71 28.91 -4.33
N HIS A 291 12.89 29.79 -3.34
CA HIS A 291 11.87 30.73 -2.86
C HIS A 291 12.03 32.15 -3.48
N ALA A 292 12.96 32.33 -4.41
CA ALA A 292 13.10 33.61 -5.10
C ALA A 292 11.81 33.97 -5.88
N PRO A 293 11.47 35.24 -6.05
CA PRO A 293 10.23 35.65 -6.72
C PRO A 293 10.20 35.23 -8.19
N ASP A 294 11.34 35.29 -8.87
CA ASP A 294 11.54 35.03 -10.29
C ASP A 294 12.85 34.32 -10.58
N GLU A 295 13.04 33.90 -11.82
CA GLU A 295 14.20 33.17 -12.26
C GLU A 295 15.50 33.95 -12.11
N GLN A 296 15.50 35.24 -12.46
CA GLN A 296 16.68 36.08 -12.38
C GLN A 296 17.17 36.23 -10.93
N SER A 297 16.25 36.48 -10.01
CA SER A 297 16.53 36.53 -8.57
C SER A 297 17.01 35.17 -8.04
N GLY A 298 16.41 34.07 -8.53
CA GLY A 298 16.82 32.72 -8.20
C GLY A 298 18.24 32.40 -8.62
N HIS A 299 18.59 32.78 -9.83
CA HIS A 299 19.95 32.59 -10.38
C HIS A 299 20.97 33.44 -9.61
N ALA A 300 20.68 34.70 -9.36
CA ALA A 300 21.58 35.56 -8.56
C ALA A 300 21.80 35.04 -7.16
N ARG A 301 20.76 34.47 -6.51
CA ARG A 301 20.90 33.83 -5.18
C ARG A 301 21.72 32.55 -5.26
N MET A 302 21.58 31.74 -6.31
CA MET A 302 22.39 30.54 -6.56
C MET A 302 23.87 30.90 -6.64
N GLU A 303 24.24 31.95 -7.38
CA GLU A 303 25.61 32.43 -7.48
C GLU A 303 26.14 32.94 -6.13
N ALA A 304 25.31 33.69 -5.37
CA ALA A 304 25.69 34.15 -4.03
C ALA A 304 25.93 32.98 -3.06
N VAL A 305 25.09 31.96 -3.08
CA VAL A 305 25.27 30.75 -2.25
C VAL A 305 26.54 30.00 -2.69
N ALA A 306 26.77 29.86 -4.00
CA ALA A 306 27.98 29.26 -4.52
C ALA A 306 29.23 30.00 -4.04
N LYS A 307 29.26 31.32 -4.14
CA LYS A 307 30.36 32.16 -3.64
C LYS A 307 30.58 32.01 -2.13
N ALA A 308 29.53 31.95 -1.36
CA ALA A 308 29.62 31.85 0.11
C ALA A 308 30.19 30.49 0.57
N TRP A 309 29.84 29.41 -0.12
CA TRP A 309 30.13 28.04 0.32
C TRP A 309 31.27 27.36 -0.44
N ASN A 310 31.64 27.85 -1.64
CA ASN A 310 32.62 27.20 -2.51
C ASN A 310 34.03 27.07 -1.89
N GLN A 311 34.41 28.04 -1.01
CA GLN A 311 35.68 27.95 -0.29
C GLN A 311 35.71 26.76 0.67
N LYS A 312 34.59 26.46 1.33
CA LYS A 312 34.47 25.37 2.32
C LYS A 312 34.08 24.03 1.68
N TYR A 313 33.27 24.07 0.67
CA TYR A 313 32.75 22.91 -0.05
C TYR A 313 32.89 23.11 -1.56
N PRO A 314 34.08 22.97 -2.14
CA PRO A 314 34.33 23.22 -3.56
C PRO A 314 33.41 22.38 -4.44
N GLY A 315 32.77 23.03 -5.41
CA GLY A 315 31.91 22.36 -6.39
C GLY A 315 30.56 21.89 -5.87
N CYS A 316 30.16 22.19 -4.62
CA CYS A 316 28.89 21.77 -4.05
C CYS A 316 27.67 22.28 -4.83
N MET A 317 27.82 23.45 -5.49
CA MET A 317 26.76 24.10 -6.29
C MET A 317 26.88 23.82 -7.80
N ASN A 318 27.88 23.09 -8.28
CA ASN A 318 28.06 22.84 -9.73
C ASN A 318 26.83 22.20 -10.35
N ARG A 319 26.21 21.24 -9.65
CA ARG A 319 25.00 20.58 -10.13
C ARG A 319 23.79 21.49 -10.27
N TRP A 320 23.72 22.58 -9.50
CA TRP A 320 22.69 23.60 -9.66
C TRP A 320 22.91 24.40 -10.94
N ALA A 321 24.14 24.83 -11.17
CA ALA A 321 24.52 25.58 -12.38
C ALA A 321 24.35 24.75 -13.66
N GLU A 322 24.88 23.52 -13.66
CA GLU A 322 24.79 22.59 -14.80
C GLU A 322 23.38 22.17 -15.17
N ASN A 323 22.44 22.21 -14.22
CA ASN A 323 21.07 21.77 -14.43
C ASN A 323 20.05 22.91 -14.26
N TRP A 324 20.47 24.15 -14.36
CA TRP A 324 19.60 25.30 -14.17
C TRP A 324 18.41 25.30 -15.14
N ASP A 325 18.63 24.86 -16.38
CA ASP A 325 17.60 24.74 -17.43
C ASP A 325 16.43 23.83 -17.06
N VAL A 326 16.65 22.84 -16.19
CA VAL A 326 15.62 21.90 -15.70
C VAL A 326 15.19 22.19 -14.26
N ILE A 327 15.88 23.09 -13.55
CA ILE A 327 15.52 23.58 -12.23
C ILE A 327 14.64 24.83 -12.35
N SER A 328 15.00 25.76 -13.23
CA SER A 328 14.35 27.07 -13.37
C SER A 328 12.90 27.07 -13.88
N PRO A 329 12.38 26.05 -14.60
CA PRO A 329 10.99 26.09 -15.07
C PRO A 329 9.96 26.36 -13.97
N MET A 330 10.25 26.01 -12.72
CA MET A 330 9.37 26.28 -11.59
C MET A 330 9.08 27.78 -11.40
N PHE A 331 9.97 28.69 -11.84
CA PHE A 331 9.77 30.13 -11.68
C PHE A 331 8.70 30.70 -12.58
N LYS A 332 8.20 29.94 -13.55
CA LYS A 332 7.03 30.33 -14.36
C LYS A 332 5.74 30.33 -13.53
N PHE A 333 5.72 29.62 -12.40
CA PHE A 333 4.55 29.43 -11.56
C PHE A 333 4.55 30.37 -10.36
N SER A 334 3.36 30.72 -9.88
CA SER A 334 3.18 31.47 -8.62
C SER A 334 3.78 30.70 -7.43
N GLU A 335 4.02 31.39 -6.33
CA GLU A 335 4.51 30.76 -5.10
C GLU A 335 3.57 29.62 -4.61
N THR A 336 2.24 29.78 -4.83
CA THR A 336 1.24 28.79 -4.45
C THR A 336 1.36 27.52 -5.29
N ALA A 337 1.45 27.64 -6.61
CA ALA A 337 1.63 26.51 -7.51
C ALA A 337 3.02 25.86 -7.34
N ARG A 338 4.07 26.68 -7.17
CA ARG A 338 5.43 26.18 -6.86
C ARG A 338 5.45 25.33 -5.59
N LYS A 339 4.72 25.71 -4.54
CA LYS A 339 4.60 24.90 -3.33
C LYS A 339 4.07 23.50 -3.62
N VAL A 340 3.15 23.33 -4.54
CA VAL A 340 2.68 22.00 -4.95
C VAL A 340 3.76 21.24 -5.70
N LEU A 341 4.52 21.89 -6.57
CA LEU A 341 5.59 21.26 -7.37
C LEU A 341 6.79 20.81 -6.53
N TYR A 342 7.21 21.57 -5.51
CA TYR A 342 8.37 21.22 -4.69
C TYR A 342 8.03 20.69 -3.29
N THR A 343 6.80 20.88 -2.78
CA THR A 343 6.36 20.16 -1.59
C THR A 343 5.86 18.79 -2.00
N THR A 344 6.77 17.93 -2.35
CA THR A 344 6.51 16.53 -2.73
C THR A 344 6.00 15.68 -1.57
N ASN A 345 5.30 16.30 -0.60
CA ASN A 345 4.78 15.60 0.59
C ASN A 345 4.02 14.32 0.26
N ALA A 346 3.34 14.28 -0.90
CA ALA A 346 2.61 13.10 -1.33
C ALA A 346 3.56 11.95 -1.70
N ILE A 347 4.48 12.21 -2.65
CA ILE A 347 5.45 11.18 -3.07
C ILE A 347 6.48 10.87 -1.97
N GLU A 348 6.86 11.87 -1.16
CA GLU A 348 7.73 11.63 0.00
C GLU A 348 7.07 10.80 1.09
N SER A 349 5.78 11.03 1.37
CA SER A 349 5.00 10.21 2.30
C SER A 349 4.91 8.76 1.82
N LEU A 350 4.63 8.57 0.52
CA LEU A 350 4.61 7.27 -0.13
C LEU A 350 5.98 6.58 -0.04
N ASN A 351 7.04 7.29 -0.40
CA ASN A 351 8.41 6.80 -0.35
C ASN A 351 8.88 6.49 1.08
N SER A 352 8.43 7.25 2.07
CA SER A 352 8.68 6.95 3.48
C SER A 352 8.05 5.61 3.89
N GLY A 353 6.82 5.34 3.41
CA GLY A 353 6.16 4.04 3.58
C GLY A 353 6.95 2.90 2.92
N TYR A 354 7.39 3.09 1.68
CA TYR A 354 8.20 2.10 0.97
C TYR A 354 9.57 1.87 1.61
N ARG A 355 10.24 2.92 2.09
CA ARG A 355 11.50 2.76 2.86
C ARG A 355 11.28 1.99 4.16
N ARG A 356 10.07 2.02 4.74
CA ARG A 356 9.73 1.19 5.89
C ARG A 356 9.70 -0.28 5.53
N LEU A 357 9.16 -0.64 4.35
CA LEU A 357 9.24 -2.01 3.84
C LEU A 357 10.69 -2.48 3.71
N ASN A 358 11.57 -1.63 3.16
CA ASN A 358 12.98 -1.94 2.98
C ASN A 358 13.71 -2.15 4.32
N ARG A 359 13.31 -1.42 5.37
CA ARG A 359 13.85 -1.62 6.72
C ARG A 359 13.33 -2.88 7.40
N SER A 360 12.05 -3.22 7.16
CA SER A 360 11.43 -4.42 7.74
C SER A 360 11.88 -5.69 7.04
N ARG A 361 12.21 -5.61 5.75
CA ARG A 361 12.61 -6.73 4.91
C ARG A 361 13.81 -6.34 4.06
N SER A 362 15.00 -6.79 4.47
CA SER A 362 16.26 -6.43 3.84
C SER A 362 16.42 -6.97 2.41
N VAL A 363 15.82 -8.12 2.09
CA VAL A 363 15.88 -8.76 0.76
C VAL A 363 14.52 -9.36 0.41
N PHE A 364 14.02 -9.06 -0.78
CA PHE A 364 12.83 -9.70 -1.35
C PHE A 364 13.22 -10.97 -2.12
N PRO A 365 12.44 -12.07 -2.06
CA PRO A 365 12.79 -13.33 -2.74
C PRO A 365 12.77 -13.22 -4.26
N ASN A 366 11.93 -12.34 -4.82
CA ASN A 366 11.79 -12.05 -6.25
C ASN A 366 11.03 -10.74 -6.47
N ASP A 367 10.99 -10.27 -7.72
CA ASP A 367 10.30 -9.03 -8.12
C ASP A 367 8.80 -9.07 -7.83
N MET A 368 8.16 -10.23 -8.01
CA MET A 368 6.72 -10.38 -7.72
C MET A 368 6.41 -10.19 -6.23
N SER A 369 7.27 -10.68 -5.36
CA SER A 369 7.13 -10.48 -3.91
C SER A 369 7.31 -9.01 -3.53
N LEU A 370 8.21 -8.30 -4.20
CA LEU A 370 8.39 -6.86 -4.05
C LEU A 370 7.14 -6.12 -4.54
N LEU A 371 6.63 -6.45 -5.73
CA LEU A 371 5.45 -5.81 -6.31
C LEU A 371 4.22 -5.96 -5.41
N LYS A 372 3.96 -7.16 -4.88
CA LYS A 372 2.87 -7.40 -3.93
C LYS A 372 2.99 -6.52 -2.68
N ALA A 373 4.20 -6.41 -2.12
CA ALA A 373 4.44 -5.60 -0.93
C ALA A 373 4.24 -4.10 -1.21
N LEU A 374 4.72 -3.62 -2.35
CA LEU A 374 4.56 -2.23 -2.78
C LEU A 374 3.08 -1.89 -3.04
N TYR A 375 2.35 -2.77 -3.73
CA TYR A 375 0.92 -2.59 -3.99
C TYR A 375 0.12 -2.45 -2.67
N LEU A 376 0.31 -3.39 -1.75
CA LEU A 376 -0.37 -3.37 -0.45
C LEU A 376 0.01 -2.13 0.37
N ALA A 377 1.29 -1.76 0.39
CA ALA A 377 1.72 -0.55 1.07
C ALA A 377 1.11 0.70 0.44
N THR A 378 1.02 0.76 -0.89
CA THR A 378 0.33 1.82 -1.63
C THR A 378 -1.12 1.91 -1.19
N TYR A 379 -1.85 0.81 -1.21
CA TYR A 379 -3.24 0.75 -0.81
C TYR A 379 -3.44 1.29 0.62
N GLU A 380 -2.63 0.84 1.58
CA GLU A 380 -2.72 1.32 2.96
C GLU A 380 -2.37 2.81 3.13
N LEU A 381 -1.39 3.31 2.39
CA LEU A 381 -0.96 4.70 2.47
C LEU A 381 -1.97 5.64 1.79
N THR A 382 -2.56 5.23 0.67
CA THR A 382 -3.49 6.05 -0.11
C THR A 382 -4.90 6.11 0.47
N LYS A 383 -5.29 5.20 1.35
CA LYS A 383 -6.56 5.28 2.11
C LYS A 383 -6.79 6.64 2.78
N LYS A 384 -5.72 7.34 3.14
CA LYS A 384 -5.76 8.66 3.78
C LYS A 384 -5.85 9.82 2.81
N TRP A 385 -5.79 9.58 1.50
CA TRP A 385 -5.81 10.63 0.47
C TRP A 385 -7.24 10.94 0.06
N THR A 386 -8.03 11.41 1.01
CA THR A 386 -9.46 11.71 0.81
C THR A 386 -9.71 13.17 0.42
N MET A 387 -8.71 14.04 0.58
CA MET A 387 -8.84 15.47 0.33
C MET A 387 -7.95 15.91 -0.85
N PRO A 388 -8.40 16.90 -1.62
CA PRO A 388 -7.57 17.50 -2.65
C PRO A 388 -6.35 18.19 -2.06
N VAL A 389 -5.37 18.49 -2.91
CA VAL A 389 -4.20 19.30 -2.55
C VAL A 389 -4.65 20.68 -2.06
N ARG A 390 -4.01 21.16 -1.01
CA ARG A 390 -4.34 22.47 -0.42
C ARG A 390 -4.22 23.59 -1.47
N ASN A 391 -5.17 24.50 -1.49
CA ASN A 391 -5.28 25.64 -2.43
C ASN A 391 -5.38 25.19 -3.90
N TRP A 392 -5.88 23.99 -4.17
CA TRP A 392 -5.95 23.46 -5.53
C TRP A 392 -6.72 24.36 -6.48
N GLY A 393 -7.84 24.96 -6.06
CA GLY A 393 -8.60 25.88 -6.92
C GLY A 393 -7.77 27.03 -7.48
N ALA A 394 -6.88 27.62 -6.67
CA ALA A 394 -5.98 28.68 -7.15
C ALA A 394 -4.92 28.14 -8.12
N VAL A 395 -4.36 26.95 -7.82
CA VAL A 395 -3.39 26.27 -8.72
C VAL A 395 -4.05 25.90 -10.04
N TYR A 396 -5.26 25.34 -9.99
CA TYR A 396 -6.02 24.97 -11.19
C TYR A 396 -6.33 26.18 -12.08
N ALA A 397 -6.79 27.30 -11.48
CA ALA A 397 -7.06 28.54 -12.20
C ALA A 397 -5.80 29.10 -12.88
N GLU A 398 -4.66 29.07 -12.18
CA GLU A 398 -3.37 29.48 -12.76
C GLU A 398 -2.98 28.61 -13.96
N LEU A 399 -3.09 27.26 -13.80
CA LEU A 399 -2.78 26.32 -14.87
C LEU A 399 -3.73 26.46 -16.06
N ALA A 400 -5.02 26.78 -15.84
CA ALA A 400 -5.98 27.05 -16.90
C ALA A 400 -5.58 28.27 -17.74
N ILE A 401 -5.06 29.33 -17.10
CA ILE A 401 -4.56 30.52 -17.78
C ILE A 401 -3.25 30.21 -18.52
N MET A 402 -2.32 29.47 -17.91
CA MET A 402 -1.02 29.17 -18.52
C MET A 402 -1.12 28.18 -19.69
N TYR A 403 -2.08 27.26 -19.64
CA TYR A 403 -2.27 26.17 -20.59
C TYR A 403 -3.70 26.15 -21.16
N PRO A 404 -4.10 27.22 -21.90
CA PRO A 404 -5.48 27.35 -22.37
C PRO A 404 -5.89 26.20 -23.30
N GLY A 405 -7.11 25.71 -23.11
CA GLY A 405 -7.69 24.60 -23.90
C GLY A 405 -7.11 23.20 -23.60
N ARG A 406 -6.28 23.04 -22.57
CA ARG A 406 -5.71 21.74 -22.18
C ARG A 406 -6.42 21.11 -20.97
N LEU A 407 -7.21 21.87 -20.22
CA LEU A 407 -8.05 21.36 -19.15
C LEU A 407 -9.45 20.98 -19.66
N SER A 408 -10.06 19.97 -19.04
CA SER A 408 -11.42 19.55 -19.38
C SER A 408 -12.41 20.62 -18.92
N GLY A 409 -13.12 21.26 -19.86
CA GLY A 409 -14.16 22.26 -19.55
C GLY A 409 -13.71 23.72 -19.58
N THR A 410 -12.53 24.03 -20.14
CA THR A 410 -12.09 25.39 -20.46
C THR A 410 -12.14 25.69 -21.96
#